data_b55aa5197aa7567da1496f681e19fdf7
#
_entry.id   b55aa5197aa7567da1496f681e19fdf7
#
_cell.length_a   1.000
_cell.length_b   1.000
_cell.length_c   1.000
_cell.angle_alpha   90.00
_cell.angle_beta   90.00
_cell.angle_gamma   90.00
#
_symmetry.space_group_name_H-M   'P 1'
#
loop_
_entity.id
_entity.type
_entity.pdbx_description
1 polymer ?
#
loop_
_entity_poly.entity_id
_entity_poly.type
_entity_poly.pdbx_seq_one_letter_code
_entity_poly.pdbx_strand_id
1 'polypeptide(L)'
;MNSVQKVGRKMKTKRLLNCTAADFKSFDKDQLLESIRGSAGRTIVAENDVQIDPMSREITNAEFVAAFGADLILLNLFDCENGAIKGLPTTDDPIRFLQCLTGRPIGVNLEPVDDCAEQMEQLTTIATGRLATKKNMARAEALGFDFICLTGNPSTGVSNKEITAAIKQARAIFSGVIIAGKMHGAGVNEPVLDEEIASAFIQAGADVILVPIAGTIPGLS
;
A
#
# COMPACT_ATOMS: atom_id res chain seq x y z
N MET A 1 -26.72 -7.59 -44.52
CA MET A 1 -25.48 -7.03 -43.98
C MET A 1 -25.36 -7.44 -42.53
N ASN A 2 -24.62 -8.52 -42.25
CA ASN A 2 -24.45 -9.03 -40.88
C ASN A 2 -23.32 -8.26 -40.21
N SER A 3 -23.64 -7.49 -39.16
CA SER A 3 -22.66 -6.88 -38.26
C SER A 3 -22.06 -7.95 -37.37
N VAL A 4 -20.86 -8.40 -37.71
CA VAL A 4 -20.07 -9.26 -36.84
C VAL A 4 -19.61 -8.40 -35.65
N GLN A 5 -20.30 -8.54 -34.51
CA GLN A 5 -19.79 -8.05 -33.23
C GLN A 5 -18.45 -8.77 -32.94
N LYS A 6 -17.35 -8.04 -33.07
CA LYS A 6 -16.05 -8.48 -32.51
C LYS A 6 -16.20 -8.56 -30.99
N VAL A 7 -16.49 -9.75 -30.47
CA VAL A 7 -16.31 -10.07 -29.05
C VAL A 7 -14.80 -9.96 -28.79
N GLY A 8 -14.39 -8.84 -28.25
CA GLY A 8 -13.01 -8.63 -27.84
C GLY A 8 -12.67 -9.72 -26.81
N ARG A 9 -11.82 -10.65 -27.18
CA ARG A 9 -11.25 -11.67 -26.26
C ARG A 9 -10.47 -10.90 -25.22
N LYS A 10 -11.04 -10.72 -23.99
CA LYS A 10 -10.36 -10.12 -22.86
C LYS A 10 -9.07 -10.92 -22.66
N MET A 11 -7.92 -10.33 -22.92
CA MET A 11 -6.63 -11.00 -22.72
C MET A 11 -6.58 -11.40 -21.25
N LYS A 12 -6.32 -12.69 -20.98
CA LYS A 12 -6.19 -13.19 -19.62
C LYS A 12 -4.97 -12.52 -18.99
N THR A 13 -5.16 -11.79 -17.89
CA THR A 13 -4.07 -11.12 -17.18
C THR A 13 -3.01 -12.15 -16.77
N LYS A 14 -1.73 -11.82 -16.97
CA LYS A 14 -0.64 -12.67 -16.50
C LYS A 14 -0.65 -12.74 -14.98
N ARG A 15 -0.26 -13.87 -14.40
CA ARG A 15 0.07 -13.93 -12.97
C ARG A 15 1.25 -13.01 -12.69
N LEU A 16 1.29 -12.36 -11.54
CA LEU A 16 2.26 -11.34 -11.18
C LEU A 16 3.71 -11.82 -11.31
N LEU A 17 4.00 -13.06 -10.89
CA LEU A 17 5.32 -13.69 -11.00
C LEU A 17 5.85 -13.84 -12.44
N ASN A 18 5.00 -13.67 -13.45
CA ASN A 18 5.37 -13.72 -14.87
C ASN A 18 5.34 -12.33 -15.52
N CYS A 19 5.01 -11.29 -14.76
CA CYS A 19 4.95 -9.92 -15.26
C CYS A 19 6.36 -9.32 -15.36
N THR A 20 6.49 -8.40 -16.29
CA THR A 20 7.67 -7.55 -16.48
C THR A 20 7.34 -6.11 -16.10
N ALA A 21 8.34 -5.26 -15.99
CA ALA A 21 8.15 -3.83 -15.78
C ALA A 21 7.21 -3.19 -16.82
N ALA A 22 7.24 -3.68 -18.07
CA ALA A 22 6.36 -3.19 -19.13
C ALA A 22 4.89 -3.58 -18.92
N ASP A 23 4.64 -4.76 -18.35
CA ASP A 23 3.29 -5.19 -17.99
C ASP A 23 2.73 -4.27 -16.90
N PHE A 24 3.48 -4.04 -15.82
CA PHE A 24 3.05 -3.18 -14.70
C PHE A 24 2.72 -1.75 -15.11
N LYS A 25 3.50 -1.16 -16.02
CA LYS A 25 3.23 0.19 -16.55
C LYS A 25 1.87 0.32 -17.25
N SER A 26 1.30 -0.78 -17.71
CA SER A 26 0.02 -0.80 -18.44
C SER A 26 -1.15 -1.28 -17.59
N PHE A 27 -0.91 -1.78 -16.38
CA PHE A 27 -1.93 -2.34 -15.53
C PHE A 27 -2.78 -1.24 -14.90
N ASP A 28 -4.09 -1.47 -14.94
CA ASP A 28 -5.02 -0.82 -14.04
C ASP A 28 -5.12 -1.61 -12.70
N LYS A 29 -5.90 -1.09 -11.77
CA LYS A 29 -6.15 -1.71 -10.47
C LYS A 29 -6.62 -3.18 -10.60
N ASP A 30 -7.59 -3.42 -11.46
CA ASP A 30 -8.21 -4.75 -11.60
C ASP A 30 -7.23 -5.75 -12.20
N GLN A 31 -6.40 -5.33 -13.15
CA GLN A 31 -5.34 -6.14 -13.73
C GLN A 31 -4.25 -6.46 -12.70
N LEU A 32 -3.86 -5.51 -11.85
CA LEU A 32 -2.90 -5.75 -10.78
C LEU A 32 -3.47 -6.78 -9.77
N LEU A 33 -4.71 -6.61 -9.33
CA LEU A 33 -5.38 -7.55 -8.42
C LEU A 33 -5.54 -8.95 -9.03
N GLU A 34 -5.93 -9.03 -10.31
CA GLU A 34 -6.05 -10.32 -11.01
C GLU A 34 -4.68 -11.02 -11.12
N SER A 35 -3.62 -10.27 -11.39
CA SER A 35 -2.25 -10.80 -11.46
C SER A 35 -1.76 -11.34 -10.10
N ILE A 36 -2.07 -10.63 -9.00
CA ILE A 36 -1.78 -11.06 -7.63
C ILE A 36 -2.53 -12.37 -7.31
N ARG A 37 -3.85 -12.40 -7.56
CA ARG A 37 -4.68 -13.61 -7.36
C ARG A 37 -4.17 -14.79 -8.19
N GLY A 38 -3.75 -14.54 -9.42
CA GLY A 38 -3.16 -15.54 -10.31
C GLY A 38 -1.85 -16.14 -9.80
N SER A 39 -1.18 -15.47 -8.88
CA SER A 39 0.06 -15.95 -8.24
C SER A 39 -0.18 -16.92 -7.08
N ALA A 40 -1.43 -17.14 -6.67
CA ALA A 40 -1.85 -18.15 -5.70
C ALA A 40 -1.06 -18.08 -4.38
N GLY A 41 -1.03 -16.91 -3.73
CA GLY A 41 -0.40 -16.68 -2.43
C GLY A 41 1.14 -16.60 -2.44
N ARG A 42 1.77 -16.50 -3.60
CA ARG A 42 3.25 -16.43 -3.73
C ARG A 42 3.77 -15.02 -4.01
N THR A 43 2.91 -14.02 -3.90
CA THR A 43 3.32 -12.61 -4.04
C THR A 43 3.95 -12.12 -2.74
N ILE A 44 5.10 -11.50 -2.84
CA ILE A 44 5.84 -10.92 -1.72
C ILE A 44 5.78 -9.40 -1.81
N VAL A 45 5.25 -8.76 -0.77
CA VAL A 45 5.32 -7.31 -0.57
C VAL A 45 6.46 -7.04 0.43
N ALA A 46 7.44 -6.23 0.02
CA ALA A 46 8.50 -5.79 0.93
C ALA A 46 8.21 -4.36 1.39
N GLU A 47 8.14 -4.16 2.70
CA GLU A 47 8.04 -2.85 3.31
C GLU A 47 9.45 -2.24 3.46
N ASN A 48 9.58 -0.96 3.08
CA ASN A 48 10.82 -0.21 3.15
C ASN A 48 10.58 1.11 3.87
N ASP A 49 11.30 1.33 4.97
CA ASP A 49 11.40 2.64 5.58
C ASP A 49 12.28 3.55 4.69
N VAL A 50 11.66 4.59 4.15
CA VAL A 50 12.35 5.51 3.22
C VAL A 50 13.33 6.46 3.92
N GLN A 51 13.31 6.53 5.25
CA GLN A 51 14.17 7.39 6.05
C GLN A 51 15.46 6.70 6.48
N ILE A 52 15.57 5.38 6.29
CA ILE A 52 16.79 4.62 6.59
C ILE A 52 17.76 4.72 5.42
N ASP A 53 19.03 4.97 5.74
CA ASP A 53 20.08 5.00 4.71
C ASP A 53 20.19 3.66 3.98
N PRO A 54 20.50 3.67 2.68
CA PRO A 54 20.61 2.45 1.91
C PRO A 54 21.63 1.45 2.46
N MET A 55 21.29 0.18 2.43
CA MET A 55 22.22 -0.90 2.79
C MET A 55 23.43 -0.99 1.85
N SER A 56 23.26 -0.59 0.60
CA SER A 56 24.33 -0.40 -0.38
C SER A 56 24.37 1.07 -0.80
N ARG A 57 25.57 1.65 -0.92
CA ARG A 57 25.72 3.08 -1.24
C ARG A 57 25.25 3.45 -2.64
N GLU A 58 25.24 2.50 -3.57
CA GLU A 58 24.96 2.72 -4.99
C GLU A 58 23.51 2.48 -5.38
N ILE A 59 22.70 1.88 -4.51
CA ILE A 59 21.30 1.54 -4.81
C ILE A 59 20.38 1.85 -3.63
N THR A 60 19.12 2.15 -3.90
CA THR A 60 18.08 2.33 -2.87
C THR A 60 17.75 1.01 -2.17
N ASN A 61 17.19 1.07 -0.97
CA ASN A 61 16.65 -0.12 -0.30
C ASN A 61 15.55 -0.80 -1.12
N ALA A 62 14.79 -0.04 -1.91
CA ALA A 62 13.76 -0.57 -2.81
C ALA A 62 14.36 -1.42 -3.94
N GLU A 63 15.45 -0.96 -4.58
CA GLU A 63 16.19 -1.77 -5.56
C GLU A 63 16.78 -3.01 -4.92
N PHE A 64 17.31 -2.87 -3.71
CA PHE A 64 17.87 -3.99 -2.96
C PHE A 64 16.83 -5.09 -2.73
N VAL A 65 15.64 -4.79 -2.18
CA VAL A 65 14.60 -5.80 -1.96
C VAL A 65 14.01 -6.35 -3.25
N ALA A 66 13.92 -5.54 -4.31
CA ALA A 66 13.53 -6.02 -5.64
C ALA A 66 14.49 -7.08 -6.18
N ALA A 67 15.81 -6.89 -5.99
CA ALA A 67 16.84 -7.85 -6.36
C ALA A 67 16.73 -9.17 -5.56
N PHE A 68 16.23 -9.12 -4.33
CA PHE A 68 15.98 -10.28 -3.48
C PHE A 68 14.59 -10.92 -3.68
N GLY A 69 13.82 -10.45 -4.68
CA GLY A 69 12.60 -11.11 -5.11
C GLY A 69 11.30 -10.52 -4.57
N ALA A 70 11.33 -9.29 -4.04
CA ALA A 70 10.08 -8.57 -3.76
C ALA A 70 9.30 -8.34 -5.07
N ASP A 71 8.01 -8.61 -5.03
CA ASP A 71 7.10 -8.44 -6.16
C ASP A 71 6.41 -7.08 -6.16
N LEU A 72 6.09 -6.56 -4.97
CA LEU A 72 5.60 -5.22 -4.72
C LEU A 72 6.44 -4.57 -3.62
N ILE A 73 6.52 -3.25 -3.63
CA ILE A 73 7.31 -2.49 -2.65
C ILE A 73 6.41 -1.47 -1.97
N LEU A 74 6.30 -1.55 -0.64
CA LEU A 74 5.56 -0.60 0.18
C LEU A 74 6.54 0.38 0.82
N LEU A 75 6.36 1.67 0.54
CA LEU A 75 7.13 2.74 1.16
C LEU A 75 6.49 3.12 2.50
N ASN A 76 7.17 2.81 3.60
CA ASN A 76 6.79 3.29 4.93
C ASN A 76 7.51 4.59 5.26
N LEU A 77 6.90 5.41 6.12
CA LEU A 77 7.37 6.73 6.53
C LEU A 77 7.57 7.74 5.36
N PHE A 78 7.02 7.44 4.20
CA PHE A 78 7.07 8.37 3.07
C PHE A 78 6.15 9.57 3.34
N ASP A 79 6.71 10.76 3.22
CA ASP A 79 6.00 12.02 3.35
C ASP A 79 5.55 12.49 1.96
N CYS A 80 4.25 12.42 1.68
CA CYS A 80 3.68 12.84 0.40
C CYS A 80 3.90 14.34 0.09
N GLU A 81 4.17 15.17 1.08
CA GLU A 81 4.45 16.59 0.87
C GLU A 81 5.91 16.84 0.50
N ASN A 82 6.83 16.06 1.06
CA ASN A 82 8.27 16.21 0.86
C ASN A 82 8.82 15.29 -0.26
N GLY A 83 8.31 14.06 -0.37
CA GLY A 83 8.68 13.10 -1.41
C GLY A 83 10.10 12.53 -1.32
N ALA A 84 10.82 12.74 -0.21
CA ALA A 84 12.20 12.29 -0.04
C ALA A 84 12.30 10.79 0.21
N ILE A 85 13.22 10.13 -0.50
CA ILE A 85 13.58 8.71 -0.32
C ILE A 85 15.11 8.65 -0.19
N LYS A 86 15.60 8.10 0.90
CA LYS A 86 17.03 7.94 1.12
C LYS A 86 17.69 7.09 0.03
N GLY A 87 18.79 7.58 -0.51
CA GLY A 87 19.52 6.92 -1.61
C GLY A 87 18.96 7.19 -3.00
N LEU A 88 17.79 7.82 -3.12
CA LEU A 88 17.27 8.25 -4.42
C LEU A 88 17.78 9.65 -4.74
N PRO A 89 18.27 9.94 -5.96
CA PRO A 89 18.59 11.28 -6.39
C PRO A 89 17.38 12.21 -6.32
N THR A 90 17.60 13.49 -6.05
CA THR A 90 16.52 14.50 -6.06
C THR A 90 15.88 14.56 -7.46
N THR A 91 14.56 14.39 -7.50
CA THR A 91 13.76 14.37 -8.73
C THR A 91 12.35 14.87 -8.45
N ASP A 92 11.71 15.45 -9.47
CA ASP A 92 10.31 15.91 -9.39
C ASP A 92 9.30 14.75 -9.42
N ASP A 93 9.72 13.55 -9.84
CA ASP A 93 8.88 12.37 -10.00
C ASP A 93 9.52 11.12 -9.33
N PRO A 94 9.64 11.12 -7.99
CA PRO A 94 10.39 10.09 -7.28
C PRO A 94 9.78 8.69 -7.43
N ILE A 95 8.45 8.59 -7.51
CA ILE A 95 7.79 7.28 -7.55
C ILE A 95 7.95 6.62 -8.92
N ARG A 96 7.74 7.36 -10.00
CA ARG A 96 7.99 6.83 -11.36
C ARG A 96 9.46 6.52 -11.59
N PHE A 97 10.35 7.33 -11.03
CA PHE A 97 11.77 7.04 -11.10
C PHE A 97 12.10 5.72 -10.37
N LEU A 98 11.55 5.52 -9.16
CA LEU A 98 11.73 4.28 -8.41
C LEU A 98 11.10 3.06 -9.12
N GLN A 99 9.91 3.21 -9.72
CA GLN A 99 9.30 2.18 -10.57
C GLN A 99 10.19 1.81 -11.77
N CYS A 100 10.87 2.79 -12.36
CA CYS A 100 11.83 2.51 -13.45
C CYS A 100 13.06 1.75 -12.97
N LEU A 101 13.60 2.08 -11.79
CA LEU A 101 14.77 1.41 -11.21
C LEU A 101 14.45 -0.02 -10.77
N THR A 102 13.31 -0.22 -10.15
CA THR A 102 12.95 -1.53 -9.56
C THR A 102 12.21 -2.46 -10.52
N GLY A 103 11.48 -1.87 -11.48
CA GLY A 103 10.55 -2.61 -12.34
C GLY A 103 9.38 -3.24 -11.57
N ARG A 104 9.00 -2.67 -10.41
CA ARG A 104 7.96 -3.19 -9.51
C ARG A 104 6.87 -2.17 -9.25
N PRO A 105 5.63 -2.62 -8.95
CA PRO A 105 4.59 -1.73 -8.41
C PRO A 105 5.03 -1.17 -7.05
N ILE A 106 4.81 0.12 -6.87
CA ILE A 106 5.20 0.86 -5.66
C ILE A 106 3.93 1.36 -4.96
N GLY A 107 3.86 1.13 -3.66
CA GLY A 107 2.80 1.64 -2.81
C GLY A 107 3.32 2.49 -1.66
N VAL A 108 2.40 3.16 -0.98
CA VAL A 108 2.71 4.00 0.19
C VAL A 108 1.83 3.64 1.38
N ASN A 109 2.42 3.67 2.58
CA ASN A 109 1.68 3.63 3.83
C ASN A 109 1.15 5.03 4.15
N LEU A 110 -0.16 5.14 4.39
CA LEU A 110 -0.80 6.33 4.93
C LEU A 110 -1.53 5.98 6.22
N GLU A 111 -1.34 6.80 7.25
CA GLU A 111 -1.79 6.53 8.61
C GLU A 111 -3.12 7.25 8.92
N PRO A 112 -4.25 6.52 9.05
CA PRO A 112 -5.52 7.08 9.49
C PRO A 112 -5.55 7.22 11.01
N VAL A 113 -4.88 8.25 11.53
CA VAL A 113 -4.75 8.55 12.96
C VAL A 113 -6.09 8.99 13.53
N ASP A 114 -6.41 8.49 14.71
CA ASP A 114 -7.58 8.86 15.50
C ASP A 114 -7.15 9.82 16.62
N ASP A 115 -7.39 11.11 16.43
CA ASP A 115 -7.05 12.15 17.41
C ASP A 115 -7.86 12.02 18.72
N CYS A 116 -8.95 11.22 18.71
CA CYS A 116 -9.81 10.98 19.85
C CYS A 116 -9.57 9.63 20.53
N ALA A 117 -8.68 8.78 19.99
CA ALA A 117 -8.38 7.49 20.59
C ALA A 117 -7.69 7.64 21.94
N GLU A 118 -8.08 6.82 22.94
CA GLU A 118 -7.29 6.64 24.15
C GLU A 118 -5.98 5.94 23.78
N GLN A 119 -4.93 6.72 23.61
CA GLN A 119 -3.61 6.21 23.29
C GLN A 119 -2.94 5.67 24.55
N MET A 120 -2.52 4.42 24.51
CA MET A 120 -1.75 3.79 25.60
C MET A 120 -0.34 4.40 25.72
N GLU A 121 0.21 4.90 24.61
CA GLU A 121 1.47 5.61 24.51
C GLU A 121 1.37 6.68 23.43
N GLN A 122 1.71 7.92 23.76
CA GLN A 122 1.78 8.99 22.76
C GLN A 122 3.21 9.09 22.24
N LEU A 123 3.46 8.59 21.06
CA LEU A 123 4.73 8.80 20.36
C LEU A 123 4.61 9.92 19.35
N THR A 124 5.67 10.72 19.31
CA THR A 124 6.14 11.63 18.28
C THR A 124 5.14 12.19 17.27
N THR A 125 5.27 13.47 16.99
CA THR A 125 4.58 14.17 15.90
C THR A 125 4.75 13.43 14.58
N ILE A 126 3.67 12.89 14.03
CA ILE A 126 3.67 12.27 12.70
C ILE A 126 3.73 13.37 11.66
N ALA A 127 4.61 13.27 10.68
CA ALA A 127 4.68 14.22 9.58
C ALA A 127 3.33 14.29 8.85
N THR A 128 2.87 15.50 8.55
CA THR A 128 1.53 15.73 7.96
C THR A 128 1.32 14.98 6.64
N GLY A 129 2.37 14.83 5.84
CA GLY A 129 2.32 14.09 4.57
C GLY A 129 2.20 12.57 4.70
N ARG A 130 2.31 12.01 5.92
CA ARG A 130 2.10 10.58 6.22
C ARG A 130 0.66 10.24 6.60
N LEU A 131 -0.13 11.26 6.97
CA LEU A 131 -1.52 11.06 7.41
C LEU A 131 -2.43 10.66 6.24
N ALA A 132 -3.41 9.79 6.50
CA ALA A 132 -4.41 9.36 5.53
C ALA A 132 -5.49 10.44 5.30
N THR A 133 -5.08 11.62 4.89
CA THR A 133 -5.96 12.73 4.54
C THR A 133 -6.35 12.70 3.07
N LYS A 134 -7.48 13.33 2.72
CA LYS A 134 -7.88 13.51 1.30
C LYS A 134 -6.78 14.16 0.46
N LYS A 135 -6.06 15.13 1.02
CA LYS A 135 -4.94 15.82 0.35
C LYS A 135 -3.82 14.84 0.02
N ASN A 136 -3.42 14.01 0.98
CA ASN A 136 -2.33 13.07 0.79
C ASN A 136 -2.72 11.89 -0.11
N MET A 137 -3.98 11.42 -0.06
CA MET A 137 -4.51 10.44 -1.01
C MET A 137 -4.49 10.97 -2.45
N ALA A 138 -4.93 12.23 -2.65
CA ALA A 138 -4.84 12.88 -3.96
C ALA A 138 -3.39 13.11 -4.41
N ARG A 139 -2.49 13.38 -3.46
CA ARG A 139 -1.06 13.50 -3.75
C ARG A 139 -0.44 12.15 -4.11
N ALA A 140 -0.82 11.06 -3.43
CA ALA A 140 -0.40 9.71 -3.76
C ALA A 140 -0.86 9.30 -5.17
N GLU A 141 -2.10 9.62 -5.55
CA GLU A 141 -2.60 9.45 -6.92
C GLU A 141 -1.75 10.23 -7.93
N ALA A 142 -1.50 11.51 -7.67
CA ALA A 142 -0.72 12.37 -8.56
C ALA A 142 0.75 11.93 -8.69
N LEU A 143 1.35 11.36 -7.63
CA LEU A 143 2.69 10.81 -7.64
C LEU A 143 2.80 9.47 -8.39
N GLY A 144 1.66 8.84 -8.71
CA GLY A 144 1.63 7.60 -9.50
C GLY A 144 1.91 6.34 -8.70
N PHE A 145 1.53 6.30 -7.43
CA PHE A 145 1.54 5.06 -6.65
C PHE A 145 0.56 4.04 -7.22
N ASP A 146 0.95 2.77 -7.27
CA ASP A 146 0.12 1.67 -7.75
C ASP A 146 -0.87 1.19 -6.68
N PHE A 147 -0.51 1.35 -5.41
CA PHE A 147 -1.36 0.99 -4.27
C PHE A 147 -1.09 1.87 -3.05
N ILE A 148 -2.09 1.95 -2.17
CA ILE A 148 -1.94 2.53 -0.84
C ILE A 148 -2.22 1.48 0.21
N CYS A 149 -1.51 1.56 1.35
CA CYS A 149 -1.76 0.76 2.53
C CYS A 149 -2.25 1.68 3.65
N LEU A 150 -3.49 1.47 4.10
CA LEU A 150 -4.08 2.22 5.21
C LEU A 150 -3.88 1.42 6.50
N THR A 151 -2.80 1.73 7.20
CA THR A 151 -2.40 1.04 8.44
C THR A 151 -1.65 2.01 9.35
N GLY A 152 -1.37 1.62 10.59
CA GLY A 152 -0.61 2.42 11.54
C GLY A 152 0.72 1.81 11.89
N ASN A 153 1.71 2.67 12.10
CA ASN A 153 2.96 2.31 12.76
C ASN A 153 2.73 2.11 14.28
N PRO A 154 3.65 1.48 15.01
CA PRO A 154 3.53 1.35 16.46
C PRO A 154 3.25 2.68 17.15
N SER A 155 2.26 2.70 18.08
CA SER A 155 1.93 3.85 18.91
C SER A 155 1.52 5.14 18.17
N THR A 156 0.96 5.00 16.95
CA THR A 156 0.49 6.15 16.14
C THR A 156 -0.99 6.49 16.34
N GLY A 157 -1.73 5.70 17.11
CA GLY A 157 -3.14 5.99 17.41
C GLY A 157 -4.10 5.71 16.26
N VAL A 158 -3.88 4.62 15.51
CA VAL A 158 -4.72 4.25 14.37
C VAL A 158 -5.82 3.29 14.82
N SER A 159 -7.09 3.73 14.73
CA SER A 159 -8.27 2.92 15.05
C SER A 159 -8.91 2.28 13.82
N ASN A 160 -9.64 1.17 14.03
CA ASN A 160 -10.40 0.49 12.96
C ASN A 160 -11.50 1.38 12.38
N LYS A 161 -12.06 2.27 13.20
CA LYS A 161 -13.04 3.27 12.78
C LYS A 161 -12.41 4.25 11.76
N GLU A 162 -11.23 4.78 12.06
CA GLU A 162 -10.55 5.72 11.17
C GLU A 162 -10.00 5.03 9.93
N ILE A 163 -9.53 3.78 10.01
CA ILE A 163 -9.21 2.96 8.82
C ILE A 163 -10.45 2.85 7.92
N THR A 164 -11.61 2.50 8.47
CA THR A 164 -12.86 2.38 7.69
C THR A 164 -13.25 3.70 7.01
N ALA A 165 -13.12 4.82 7.71
CA ALA A 165 -13.40 6.15 7.16
C ALA A 165 -12.39 6.50 6.05
N ALA A 166 -11.12 6.21 6.26
CA ALA A 166 -10.05 6.44 5.28
C ALA A 166 -10.24 5.60 4.01
N ILE A 167 -10.65 4.33 4.11
CA ILE A 167 -10.97 3.49 2.94
C ILE A 167 -12.05 4.12 2.07
N LYS A 168 -13.15 4.59 2.67
CA LYS A 168 -14.25 5.27 1.94
C LYS A 168 -13.77 6.53 1.23
N GLN A 169 -12.92 7.32 1.90
CA GLN A 169 -12.34 8.53 1.30
C GLN A 169 -11.38 8.17 0.16
N ALA A 170 -10.50 7.19 0.39
CA ALA A 170 -9.53 6.74 -0.59
C ALA A 170 -10.21 6.23 -1.86
N ARG A 171 -11.27 5.44 -1.73
CA ARG A 171 -11.99 4.89 -2.89
C ARG A 171 -12.59 5.96 -3.81
N ALA A 172 -12.89 7.13 -3.30
CA ALA A 172 -13.38 8.27 -4.10
C ALA A 172 -12.26 9.07 -4.80
N ILE A 173 -10.99 8.88 -4.41
CA ILE A 173 -9.88 9.74 -4.81
C ILE A 173 -8.78 8.95 -5.53
N PHE A 174 -8.49 7.74 -5.05
CA PHE A 174 -7.37 6.92 -5.49
C PHE A 174 -7.84 5.79 -6.41
N SER A 175 -7.25 5.71 -7.59
CA SER A 175 -7.62 4.75 -8.64
C SER A 175 -6.95 3.39 -8.48
N GLY A 176 -5.83 3.31 -7.74
CA GLY A 176 -5.06 2.10 -7.51
C GLY A 176 -5.65 1.15 -6.46
N VAL A 177 -4.86 0.15 -6.06
CA VAL A 177 -5.26 -0.86 -5.08
C VAL A 177 -5.26 -0.27 -3.67
N ILE A 178 -6.29 -0.54 -2.87
CA ILE A 178 -6.39 -0.17 -1.46
C ILE A 178 -6.18 -1.41 -0.59
N ILE A 179 -5.08 -1.45 0.13
CA ILE A 179 -4.79 -2.40 1.20
C ILE A 179 -5.14 -1.74 2.52
N ALA A 180 -5.83 -2.44 3.42
CA ALA A 180 -6.19 -1.86 4.71
C ALA A 180 -6.18 -2.90 5.82
N GLY A 181 -5.74 -2.51 7.02
CA GLY A 181 -5.72 -3.36 8.21
C GLY A 181 -4.63 -2.97 9.19
N LYS A 182 -4.37 -3.85 10.14
CA LYS A 182 -3.33 -3.66 11.16
C LYS A 182 -2.51 -4.92 11.36
N MET A 183 -1.22 -4.75 11.63
CA MET A 183 -0.30 -5.83 12.02
C MET A 183 -0.14 -5.94 13.54
N HIS A 184 -0.60 -4.92 14.28
CA HIS A 184 -0.52 -4.78 15.73
C HIS A 184 -1.54 -3.73 16.18
N GLY A 185 -1.68 -3.49 17.50
CA GLY A 185 -2.67 -2.55 18.06
C GLY A 185 -2.51 -1.09 17.67
N ALA A 186 -1.38 -0.69 17.07
CA ALA A 186 -1.09 0.69 16.65
C ALA A 186 -1.27 1.74 17.76
N GLY A 187 -1.13 1.35 19.04
CA GLY A 187 -1.29 2.22 20.20
C GLY A 187 -2.73 2.38 20.69
N VAL A 188 -3.70 1.67 20.11
CA VAL A 188 -5.12 1.73 20.49
C VAL A 188 -5.56 0.39 21.08
N ASN A 189 -6.35 0.45 22.17
CA ASN A 189 -6.85 -0.74 22.83
C ASN A 189 -8.16 -1.23 22.19
N GLU A 190 -8.03 -1.89 21.04
CA GLU A 190 -9.12 -2.52 20.31
C GLU A 190 -8.64 -3.79 19.59
N PRO A 191 -9.53 -4.69 19.15
CA PRO A 191 -9.14 -5.85 18.35
C PRO A 191 -8.36 -5.43 17.10
N VAL A 192 -7.30 -6.16 16.77
CA VAL A 192 -6.51 -5.89 15.55
C VAL A 192 -7.33 -6.26 14.32
N LEU A 193 -7.98 -7.41 14.36
CA LEU A 193 -8.89 -7.89 13.32
C LEU A 193 -9.86 -8.91 13.91
N ASP A 194 -11.10 -8.87 13.42
CA ASP A 194 -12.11 -9.90 13.55
C ASP A 194 -12.98 -9.91 12.28
N GLU A 195 -14.02 -10.74 12.24
CA GLU A 195 -14.92 -10.88 11.08
C GLU A 195 -15.72 -9.59 10.80
N GLU A 196 -16.13 -8.88 11.85
CA GLU A 196 -16.90 -7.63 11.73
C GLU A 196 -16.03 -6.52 11.16
N ILE A 197 -14.79 -6.38 11.67
CA ILE A 197 -13.80 -5.41 11.19
C ILE A 197 -13.44 -5.70 9.73
N ALA A 198 -13.14 -6.96 9.39
CA ALA A 198 -12.82 -7.36 8.02
C ALA A 198 -13.98 -7.04 7.07
N SER A 199 -15.22 -7.38 7.46
CA SER A 199 -16.42 -7.09 6.70
C SER A 199 -16.63 -5.58 6.50
N ALA A 200 -16.39 -4.77 7.53
CA ALA A 200 -16.49 -3.31 7.45
C ALA A 200 -15.47 -2.73 6.46
N PHE A 201 -14.23 -3.22 6.46
CA PHE A 201 -13.19 -2.77 5.52
C PHE A 201 -13.54 -3.12 4.07
N ILE A 202 -14.02 -4.36 3.82
CA ILE A 202 -14.47 -4.78 2.50
C ILE A 202 -15.65 -3.93 2.01
N GLN A 203 -16.66 -3.71 2.86
CA GLN A 203 -17.82 -2.89 2.53
C GLN A 203 -17.45 -1.42 2.30
N ALA A 204 -16.42 -0.92 2.98
CA ALA A 204 -15.90 0.42 2.77
C ALA A 204 -15.14 0.57 1.44
N GLY A 205 -14.71 -0.54 0.82
CA GLY A 205 -14.05 -0.57 -0.49
C GLY A 205 -12.57 -0.97 -0.48
N ALA A 206 -12.07 -1.62 0.58
CA ALA A 206 -10.74 -2.22 0.56
C ALA A 206 -10.69 -3.36 -0.47
N ASP A 207 -9.60 -3.43 -1.21
CA ASP A 207 -9.34 -4.50 -2.19
C ASP A 207 -8.59 -5.69 -1.56
N VAL A 208 -7.77 -5.39 -0.54
CA VAL A 208 -6.95 -6.37 0.19
C VAL A 208 -7.00 -6.06 1.69
N ILE A 209 -7.18 -7.09 2.51
CA ILE A 209 -7.12 -6.97 3.97
C ILE A 209 -5.73 -7.33 4.46
N LEU A 210 -5.10 -6.42 5.21
CA LEU A 210 -3.84 -6.65 5.89
C LEU A 210 -4.11 -7.31 7.23
N VAL A 211 -3.48 -8.45 7.48
CA VAL A 211 -3.64 -9.22 8.72
C VAL A 211 -2.28 -9.66 9.25
N PRO A 212 -2.10 -9.76 10.57
CA PRO A 212 -0.90 -10.35 11.15
C PRO A 212 -0.89 -11.87 10.91
N ILE A 213 0.29 -12.48 11.05
CA ILE A 213 0.39 -13.94 11.02
C ILE A 213 -0.32 -14.54 12.24
N ALA A 214 -1.06 -15.62 12.02
CA ALA A 214 -1.73 -16.35 13.09
C ALA A 214 -0.75 -16.70 14.24
N GLY A 215 -1.19 -16.49 15.47
CA GLY A 215 -0.39 -16.71 16.68
C GLY A 215 0.59 -15.60 17.05
N THR A 216 0.70 -14.51 16.26
CA THR A 216 1.57 -13.37 16.59
C THR A 216 0.89 -12.35 17.51
N ILE A 217 -0.42 -12.36 17.58
CA ILE A 217 -1.22 -11.55 18.49
C ILE A 217 -2.25 -12.41 19.23
N PRO A 218 -2.62 -12.07 20.48
CA PRO A 218 -3.67 -12.78 21.21
C PRO A 218 -5.00 -12.78 20.45
N GLY A 219 -5.66 -13.93 20.39
CA GLY A 219 -6.99 -14.08 19.79
C GLY A 219 -7.00 -14.31 18.27
N LEU A 220 -5.86 -14.35 17.61
CA LEU A 220 -5.73 -14.73 16.20
C LEU A 220 -5.09 -16.13 16.14
N SER A 221 -5.91 -17.16 15.98
CA SER A 221 -5.47 -18.56 15.89
C SER A 221 -5.68 -19.13 14.47
#